data_ad8cf4613bb4d69b91076c26f3a3e1f7
#
_entry.id   ad8cf4613bb4d69b91076c26f3a3e1f7
#
_cell.length_a   1.000
_cell.length_b   1.000
_cell.length_c   1.000
_cell.angle_alpha   90.00
_cell.angle_beta   90.00
_cell.angle_gamma   90.00
#
_symmetry.space_group_name_H-M   'P 1'
#
loop_
_entity.id
_entity.type
_entity.pdbx_description
1 polymer ?
#
loop_
_entity_poly.entity_id
_entity_poly.type
_entity_poly.pdbx_seq_one_letter_code
_entity_poly.pdbx_strand_id
1 'polypeptide(L)'
;MWDRTIGRVAFTNCDPLYHGLSEKWRILPAPPSWLSGHVVRRDCLMAPIPSADFAKYNDQLKLVGELGIVSLGHVGSVLLFGDRPPDHMRDIAFPTDSSTSKRLLRWYLGEQGLDPVSYTHLTLPTKVTG
;
A
#
# COMPACT_ATOMS: atom_id res chain seq x y z
N MET A 1 -21.16 8.22 -11.81
CA MET A 1 -20.16 9.25 -11.43
C MET A 1 -18.82 8.66 -11.03
N TRP A 2 -18.79 7.37 -10.79
CA TRP A 2 -17.53 6.66 -10.54
C TRP A 2 -16.53 6.80 -11.71
N ASP A 3 -17.04 6.87 -12.92
CA ASP A 3 -16.27 7.00 -14.17
C ASP A 3 -15.57 8.36 -14.32
N ARG A 4 -15.83 9.30 -13.41
CA ARG A 4 -15.16 10.61 -13.33
C ARG A 4 -14.47 10.81 -11.98
N THR A 5 -14.23 9.75 -11.26
CA THR A 5 -13.59 9.78 -9.94
C THR A 5 -12.24 9.08 -10.02
N ILE A 6 -11.22 9.71 -9.49
CA ILE A 6 -9.87 9.17 -9.37
C ILE A 6 -9.55 9.00 -7.89
N GLY A 7 -9.08 7.84 -7.53
CA GLY A 7 -8.57 7.61 -6.18
C GLY A 7 -7.25 8.32 -5.94
N ARG A 8 -7.05 8.83 -4.74
CA ARG A 8 -5.84 9.55 -4.36
C ARG A 8 -5.29 9.04 -3.04
N VAL A 9 -4.00 8.72 -3.05
CA VAL A 9 -3.24 8.52 -1.83
C VAL A 9 -2.76 9.88 -1.34
N ALA A 10 -3.04 10.20 -0.08
CA ALA A 10 -2.73 11.51 0.52
C ALA A 10 -1.27 11.62 0.99
N PHE A 11 -0.35 10.89 0.38
CA PHE A 11 1.07 10.98 0.67
C PHE A 11 1.75 11.96 -0.28
N THR A 12 2.68 12.73 0.24
CA THR A 12 3.37 13.77 -0.53
C THR A 12 4.07 13.24 -1.78
N ASN A 13 4.62 12.03 -1.72
CA ASN A 13 5.27 11.40 -2.88
C ASN A 13 4.30 11.06 -4.02
N CYS A 14 3.00 11.07 -3.75
CA CYS A 14 1.96 10.84 -4.75
C CYS A 14 1.48 12.13 -5.41
N ASP A 15 1.78 13.31 -4.85
CA ASP A 15 1.30 14.59 -5.36
C ASP A 15 1.63 14.84 -6.84
N PRO A 16 2.83 14.48 -7.35
CA PRO A 16 3.14 14.66 -8.76
C PRO A 16 2.18 13.96 -9.72
N LEU A 17 1.56 12.87 -9.32
CA LEU A 17 0.61 12.13 -10.16
C LEU A 17 -0.67 12.94 -10.45
N TYR A 18 -0.98 13.89 -9.58
CA TYR A 18 -2.22 14.67 -9.65
C TYR A 18 -1.99 16.10 -10.11
N HIS A 19 -0.74 16.49 -10.34
CA HIS A 19 -0.39 17.82 -10.78
C HIS A 19 -0.97 18.07 -12.18
N GLY A 20 -1.66 19.20 -12.34
CA GLY A 20 -2.27 19.55 -13.61
C GLY A 20 -3.54 18.77 -13.96
N LEU A 21 -4.04 17.96 -13.03
CA LEU A 21 -5.29 17.24 -13.25
C LEU A 21 -6.46 18.21 -13.39
N SER A 22 -7.30 17.97 -14.39
CA SER A 22 -8.49 18.83 -14.64
C SER A 22 -9.46 18.79 -13.47
N GLU A 23 -10.07 19.92 -13.15
CA GLU A 23 -11.13 20.02 -12.13
C GLU A 23 -12.38 19.21 -12.44
N LYS A 24 -12.49 18.68 -13.63
CA LYS A 24 -13.59 17.78 -14.01
C LYS A 24 -13.53 16.45 -13.30
N TRP A 25 -12.38 16.07 -12.76
CA TRP A 25 -12.22 14.83 -12.01
C TRP A 25 -12.58 15.04 -10.55
N ARG A 26 -13.36 14.12 -10.01
CA ARG A 26 -13.57 14.02 -8.57
C ARG A 26 -12.44 13.23 -7.96
N ILE A 27 -12.07 13.57 -6.75
CA ILE A 27 -10.99 12.92 -6.02
C ILE A 27 -11.58 12.13 -4.85
N LEU A 28 -11.22 10.86 -4.77
CA LEU A 28 -11.56 9.97 -3.66
C LEU A 28 -10.29 9.69 -2.85
N PRO A 29 -10.07 10.37 -1.74
CA PRO A 29 -8.88 10.14 -0.92
C PRO A 29 -9.06 8.87 -0.07
N ALA A 30 -8.05 8.02 -0.06
CA ALA A 30 -8.04 6.82 0.79
C ALA A 30 -6.61 6.29 0.94
N PRO A 31 -6.34 5.45 1.96
CA PRO A 31 -5.09 4.73 2.06
C PRO A 31 -4.88 3.78 0.86
N PRO A 32 -3.63 3.49 0.48
CA PRO A 32 -3.35 2.68 -0.71
C PRO A 32 -4.07 1.33 -0.74
N SER A 33 -4.06 0.61 0.37
CA SER A 33 -4.70 -0.70 0.46
C SER A 33 -6.23 -0.64 0.32
N TRP A 34 -6.84 0.49 0.66
CA TRP A 34 -8.30 0.67 0.54
C TRP A 34 -8.69 1.03 -0.89
N LEU A 35 -7.82 1.74 -1.60
CA LEU A 35 -8.07 2.12 -2.99
C LEU A 35 -8.24 0.91 -3.90
N SER A 36 -7.57 -0.18 -3.63
CA SER A 36 -7.74 -1.43 -4.37
C SER A 36 -9.20 -1.88 -4.37
N GLY A 37 -9.83 -1.93 -3.20
CA GLY A 37 -11.24 -2.25 -3.07
C GLY A 37 -12.16 -1.23 -3.74
N HIS A 38 -11.84 0.05 -3.64
CA HIS A 38 -12.63 1.11 -4.28
C HIS A 38 -12.62 0.97 -5.81
N VAL A 39 -11.49 0.64 -6.41
CA VAL A 39 -11.42 0.43 -7.87
C VAL A 39 -12.22 -0.81 -8.27
N VAL A 40 -12.08 -1.91 -7.54
CA VAL A 40 -12.79 -3.16 -7.84
C VAL A 40 -14.30 -2.97 -7.71
N ARG A 41 -14.77 -2.22 -6.73
CA ARG A 41 -16.21 -1.93 -6.54
C ARG A 41 -16.74 -0.83 -7.45
N ARG A 42 -15.90 -0.21 -8.25
CA ARG A 42 -16.27 0.93 -9.10
C ARG A 42 -16.73 2.16 -8.31
N ASP A 43 -16.08 2.43 -7.19
CA ASP A 43 -16.20 3.70 -6.47
C ASP A 43 -15.37 4.80 -7.13
N CYS A 44 -14.36 4.41 -7.91
CA CYS A 44 -13.57 5.28 -8.75
C CYS A 44 -13.14 4.53 -10.02
N LEU A 45 -12.79 5.30 -11.05
CA LEU A 45 -12.37 4.77 -12.34
C LEU A 45 -10.98 4.15 -12.27
N MET A 46 -10.07 4.85 -11.62
CA MET A 46 -8.68 4.43 -11.48
C MET A 46 -8.08 5.00 -10.21
N ALA A 47 -7.05 4.39 -9.73
CA ALA A 47 -6.31 4.84 -8.55
C ALA A 47 -4.92 4.20 -8.53
N PRO A 48 -3.94 4.82 -7.87
CA PRO A 48 -2.73 4.13 -7.47
C PRO A 48 -3.09 3.06 -6.43
N ILE A 49 -2.65 1.85 -6.65
CA ILE A 49 -2.87 0.76 -5.70
C ILE A 49 -1.55 0.03 -5.44
N PRO A 50 -1.43 -0.66 -4.32
CA PRO A 50 -0.25 -1.49 -4.06
C PRO A 50 -0.07 -2.56 -5.15
N SER A 51 1.17 -2.80 -5.57
CA SER A 51 1.46 -3.79 -6.61
C SER A 51 1.02 -5.20 -6.23
N ALA A 52 1.10 -5.55 -4.95
CA ALA A 52 0.60 -6.84 -4.46
C ALA A 52 -0.92 -6.98 -4.63
N ASP A 53 -1.67 -5.90 -4.48
CA ASP A 53 -3.11 -5.91 -4.70
C ASP A 53 -3.44 -6.00 -6.19
N PHE A 54 -2.67 -5.36 -7.05
CA PHE A 54 -2.83 -5.54 -8.49
C PHE A 54 -2.63 -7.01 -8.89
N ALA A 55 -1.64 -7.69 -8.33
CA ALA A 55 -1.45 -9.11 -8.57
C ALA A 55 -2.64 -9.95 -8.13
N LYS A 56 -3.28 -9.59 -7.02
CA LYS A 56 -4.45 -10.27 -6.50
C LYS A 56 -5.69 -10.09 -7.39
N TYR A 57 -5.87 -8.91 -7.98
CA TYR A 57 -7.06 -8.54 -8.76
C TYR A 57 -6.79 -8.37 -10.24
N ASN A 58 -5.71 -8.97 -10.77
CA ASN A 58 -5.29 -8.77 -12.16
C ASN A 58 -6.32 -9.20 -13.20
N ASP A 59 -7.22 -10.10 -12.85
CA ASP A 59 -8.33 -10.52 -13.69
C ASP A 59 -9.43 -9.46 -13.84
N GLN A 60 -9.49 -8.52 -12.92
CA GLN A 60 -10.52 -7.48 -12.86
C GLN A 60 -9.98 -6.08 -13.17
N LEU A 61 -8.69 -5.91 -13.15
CA LEU A 61 -8.04 -4.60 -13.28
C LEU A 61 -7.10 -4.55 -14.47
N LYS A 62 -6.91 -3.36 -14.98
CA LYS A 62 -5.92 -3.10 -16.02
C LYS A 62 -4.95 -2.03 -15.55
N LEU A 63 -3.70 -2.22 -15.90
CA LEU A 63 -2.69 -1.20 -15.70
C LEU A 63 -2.90 -0.06 -16.71
N VAL A 64 -2.91 1.17 -16.23
CA VAL A 64 -3.16 2.35 -17.04
C VAL A 64 -1.88 3.17 -17.16
N GLY A 65 -1.42 3.36 -18.39
CA GLY A 65 -0.24 4.17 -18.68
C GLY A 65 1.05 3.57 -18.11
N GLU A 66 2.05 4.44 -18.00
CA GLU A 66 3.39 4.08 -17.57
C GLU A 66 3.79 4.82 -16.28
N LEU A 67 2.82 5.32 -15.54
CA LEU A 67 3.06 6.07 -14.31
C LEU A 67 3.01 5.14 -13.11
N GLY A 68 3.94 5.31 -12.21
CA GLY A 68 3.99 4.56 -10.95
C GLY A 68 4.92 5.20 -9.95
N ILE A 69 4.86 4.70 -8.72
CA ILE A 69 5.80 5.06 -7.67
C ILE A 69 6.66 3.85 -7.41
N VAL A 70 7.93 3.97 -7.74
CA VAL A 70 8.88 2.87 -7.65
C VAL A 70 10.15 3.35 -6.95
N SER A 71 10.89 2.39 -6.42
CA SER A 71 12.19 2.66 -5.82
C SER A 71 13.22 1.73 -6.43
N LEU A 72 14.39 2.26 -6.72
CA LEU A 72 15.53 1.48 -7.12
C LEU A 72 16.43 1.27 -5.89
N GLY A 73 16.52 0.02 -5.45
CA GLY A 73 17.27 -0.31 -4.22
C GLY A 73 16.42 -0.14 -2.96
N HIS A 74 17.04 0.40 -1.91
CA HIS A 74 16.39 0.54 -0.62
C HIS A 74 15.20 1.51 -0.65
N VAL A 75 14.12 1.12 0.01
CA VAL A 75 12.97 2.00 0.26
C VAL A 75 13.11 2.52 1.69
N GLY A 76 13.46 3.79 1.84
CA GLY A 76 13.76 4.37 3.15
C GLY A 76 12.57 4.47 4.10
N SER A 77 11.35 4.36 3.57
CA SER A 77 10.13 4.45 4.37
C SER A 77 9.55 3.10 4.78
N VAL A 78 10.14 1.98 4.33
CA VAL A 78 9.66 0.64 4.65
C VAL A 78 10.71 -0.02 5.54
N LEU A 79 10.38 -0.15 6.82
CA LEU A 79 11.32 -0.58 7.84
C LEU A 79 10.66 -1.61 8.76
N LEU A 80 11.45 -2.58 9.20
CA LEU A 80 11.07 -3.50 10.26
C LEU A 80 11.74 -3.02 11.55
N PHE A 81 10.92 -2.70 12.54
CA PHE A 81 11.40 -2.26 13.85
C PHE A 81 11.22 -3.36 14.89
N GLY A 82 12.16 -3.48 15.80
CA GLY A 82 12.05 -4.41 16.90
C GLY A 82 13.21 -4.26 17.87
N ASP A 83 13.01 -4.77 19.07
CA ASP A 83 14.03 -4.85 20.11
C ASP A 83 14.85 -6.13 20.05
N ARG A 84 14.52 -7.00 19.07
CA ARG A 84 15.15 -8.30 18.85
C ARG A 84 15.47 -8.51 17.39
N PRO A 85 16.47 -9.35 17.06
CA PRO A 85 16.69 -9.75 15.68
C PRO A 85 15.51 -10.54 15.12
N PRO A 86 15.32 -10.57 13.79
CA PRO A 86 14.16 -11.21 13.17
C PRO A 86 13.95 -12.68 13.56
N ASP A 87 15.02 -13.44 13.80
CA ASP A 87 14.96 -14.84 14.21
C ASP A 87 14.48 -15.03 15.65
N HIS A 88 14.43 -13.97 16.45
CA HIS A 88 13.91 -13.97 17.81
C HIS A 88 12.56 -13.28 17.94
N MET A 89 12.00 -12.79 16.85
CA MET A 89 10.68 -12.18 16.85
C MET A 89 9.59 -13.25 16.89
N ARG A 90 8.65 -13.12 17.84
CA ARG A 90 7.53 -14.05 17.98
C ARG A 90 6.28 -13.55 17.29
N ASP A 91 6.13 -12.26 17.17
CA ASP A 91 4.98 -11.60 16.61
C ASP A 91 5.41 -10.32 15.90
N ILE A 92 4.69 -9.97 14.84
CA ILE A 92 4.93 -8.78 14.05
C ILE A 92 3.61 -8.05 13.83
N ALA A 93 3.62 -6.76 14.10
CA ALA A 93 2.48 -5.88 13.87
C ALA A 93 2.62 -5.18 12.52
N PHE A 94 1.52 -5.16 11.76
CA PHE A 94 1.46 -4.48 10.46
C PHE A 94 0.44 -3.35 10.51
N PRO A 95 0.72 -2.20 9.91
CA PRO A 95 -0.32 -1.19 9.71
C PRO A 95 -1.37 -1.72 8.71
N THR A 96 -2.61 -1.28 8.89
CA THR A 96 -3.74 -1.72 8.07
C THR A 96 -3.70 -1.18 6.65
N ASP A 97 -2.95 -0.12 6.41
CA ASP A 97 -2.85 0.55 5.12
C ASP A 97 -1.70 0.04 4.24
N SER A 98 -0.95 -0.96 4.71
CA SER A 98 0.17 -1.55 3.97
C SER A 98 -0.21 -2.93 3.45
N SER A 99 -0.04 -3.15 2.14
CA SER A 99 -0.29 -4.45 1.50
C SER A 99 1.00 -5.07 0.96
N THR A 100 1.70 -4.35 0.11
CA THR A 100 2.89 -4.86 -0.57
C THR A 100 4.03 -5.13 0.39
N SER A 101 4.29 -4.19 1.32
CA SER A 101 5.36 -4.33 2.31
C SER A 101 5.12 -5.52 3.23
N LYS A 102 3.87 -5.73 3.63
CA LYS A 102 3.47 -6.87 4.46
C LYS A 102 3.75 -8.19 3.75
N ARG A 103 3.37 -8.31 2.48
CA ARG A 103 3.60 -9.52 1.70
C ARG A 103 5.08 -9.75 1.44
N LEU A 104 5.84 -8.70 1.19
CA LEU A 104 7.28 -8.78 1.02
C LEU A 104 7.96 -9.28 2.28
N LEU A 105 7.59 -8.76 3.44
CA LEU A 105 8.14 -9.21 4.71
C LEU A 105 7.79 -10.67 4.98
N ARG A 106 6.55 -11.09 4.74
CA ARG A 106 6.15 -12.49 4.89
C ARG A 106 6.98 -13.42 4.00
N TRP A 107 7.18 -13.01 2.76
CA TRP A 107 8.03 -13.78 1.85
C TRP A 107 9.48 -13.87 2.36
N TYR A 108 10.04 -12.74 2.79
CA TYR A 108 11.41 -12.70 3.32
C TYR A 108 11.57 -13.61 4.55
N LEU A 109 10.64 -13.53 5.49
CA LEU A 109 10.69 -14.37 6.69
C LEU A 109 10.54 -15.85 6.34
N GLY A 110 9.69 -16.19 5.38
CA GLY A 110 9.53 -17.56 4.88
C GLY A 110 10.82 -18.08 4.27
N GLU A 111 11.54 -17.28 3.49
CA GLU A 111 12.84 -17.63 2.93
C GLU A 111 13.91 -17.87 4.01
N GLN A 112 13.76 -17.23 5.18
CA GLN A 112 14.63 -17.41 6.32
C GLN A 112 14.17 -18.58 7.23
N GLY A 113 13.09 -19.26 6.87
CA GLY A 113 12.54 -20.34 7.70
C GLY A 113 11.85 -19.85 8.97
N LEU A 114 11.44 -18.61 9.02
CA LEU A 114 10.80 -17.98 10.17
C LEU A 114 9.31 -17.83 9.94
N ASP A 115 8.51 -18.07 10.98
CA ASP A 115 7.05 -17.99 10.91
C ASP A 115 6.49 -17.30 12.16
N PRO A 116 6.76 -16.02 12.36
CA PRO A 116 6.20 -15.29 13.49
C PRO A 116 4.71 -15.03 13.29
N VAL A 117 3.98 -14.97 14.39
CA VAL A 117 2.57 -14.60 14.39
C VAL A 117 2.44 -13.15 13.92
N SER A 118 1.57 -12.92 12.95
CA SER A 118 1.37 -11.57 12.40
C SER A 118 0.05 -10.98 12.85
N TYR A 119 0.08 -9.73 13.30
CA TYR A 119 -1.08 -8.94 13.68
C TYR A 119 -1.32 -7.83 12.65
N THR A 120 -2.54 -7.79 12.10
CA THR A 120 -2.90 -6.85 11.03
C THR A 120 -3.83 -5.73 11.49
N HIS A 121 -4.23 -5.72 12.75
CA HIS A 121 -5.26 -4.80 13.27
C HIS A 121 -4.71 -3.81 14.30
N LEU A 122 -3.41 -3.64 14.38
CA LEU A 122 -2.84 -2.66 15.27
C LEU A 122 -3.03 -1.27 14.68
N THR A 123 -3.91 -0.50 15.28
CA THR A 123 -3.86 0.93 15.18
C THR A 123 -2.60 1.36 15.92
N LEU A 124 -1.56 1.67 15.18
CA LEU A 124 -0.39 2.28 15.78
C LEU A 124 -0.82 3.59 16.45
N PRO A 125 -0.35 3.84 17.68
CA PRO A 125 -0.61 5.14 18.29
C PRO A 125 -0.08 6.23 17.37
N THR A 126 -0.83 7.31 17.24
CA THR A 126 -0.48 8.46 16.40
C THR A 126 0.83 9.14 16.82
N LYS A 127 1.33 8.82 17.98
CA LYS A 127 2.69 9.16 18.39
C LYS A 127 3.58 7.93 18.27
N VAL A 128 4.08 7.70 17.08
CA VAL A 128 5.30 6.93 16.97
C VAL A 128 6.43 7.89 17.29
N THR A 129 6.79 7.97 18.53
CA THR A 129 8.10 8.45 18.89
C THR A 129 9.07 7.35 18.50
N GLY A 130 9.54 7.50 17.31
CA GLY A 130 10.63 6.65 16.85
C GLY A 130 11.85 6.83 17.69
#